data_fcc21071c43c559ce88e9450eae4b4d0
#
_entry.id   fcc21071c43c559ce88e9450eae4b4d0
#
_cell.length_a   1.000
_cell.length_b   1.000
_cell.length_c   1.000
_cell.angle_alpha   90.00
_cell.angle_beta   90.00
_cell.angle_gamma   90.00
#
_symmetry.space_group_name_H-M   'P 1'
#
loop_
_entity.id
_entity.type
_entity.pdbx_description
1 polymer ?
#
loop_
_entity_poly.entity_id
_entity_poly.type
_entity_poly.pdbx_seq_one_letter_code
_entity_poly.pdbx_strand_id
1 'polypeptide(L)'
;MKNFKPFIVLIVFAFLFYFYFTLSFKPASQNISSVPLPPLKFACSAWPGFLPVVLASKKGYFKEAGVDVEYFYSENIRQQLIDFGNGAYDGGGFALGTVISLYSKHPEVSVIAASDYSMGADALVANPPIGSVYDLKGKTILLNLGSYAEIFFDLTLQKHSMTRNDVNIRTWNDENTAVKELINKKADAAFIWEPYVTLALNKGAKTIYSSRDIPGIVTDVVVFQNKTLKRRPVDVKKFMDCWFKAVDYWTANTLEASLIISTAISANTERTSLKGIELCSKTANEKAFKENFTDLTSLYGSGKLYIDHYIKLGICRDEISISDLLNPAFIK
;
A
#
# COMPACT_ATOMS: atom_id res chain seq x y z
N MET A 1 -78.42 -45.39 1.26
CA MET A 1 -77.05 -45.47 1.87
C MET A 1 -76.07 -45.31 0.70
N LYS A 2 -75.56 -44.08 0.50
CA LYS A 2 -74.81 -43.71 -0.70
C LYS A 2 -73.30 -43.77 -0.42
N ASN A 3 -72.63 -44.41 -1.33
CA ASN A 3 -71.20 -44.61 -1.54
C ASN A 3 -70.25 -43.47 -1.13
N PHE A 4 -69.56 -43.66 -0.02
CA PHE A 4 -68.48 -42.74 0.45
C PHE A 4 -67.08 -43.35 0.35
N LYS A 5 -66.93 -44.53 -0.26
CA LYS A 5 -65.68 -45.29 -0.30
C LYS A 5 -64.58 -44.87 -1.29
N PRO A 6 -64.84 -44.28 -2.49
CA PRO A 6 -63.78 -43.96 -3.42
C PRO A 6 -62.98 -42.68 -3.05
N PHE A 7 -63.59 -41.75 -2.29
CA PHE A 7 -62.94 -40.45 -2.01
C PHE A 7 -61.85 -40.58 -0.92
N ILE A 8 -62.02 -41.49 0.05
CA ILE A 8 -61.03 -41.72 1.12
C ILE A 8 -59.77 -42.40 0.55
N VAL A 9 -59.92 -43.32 -0.42
CA VAL A 9 -58.79 -44.02 -1.04
C VAL A 9 -57.90 -43.05 -1.84
N LEU A 10 -58.52 -42.07 -2.52
CA LEU A 10 -57.78 -41.08 -3.30
C LEU A 10 -56.96 -40.14 -2.41
N ILE A 11 -57.47 -39.73 -1.27
CA ILE A 11 -56.78 -38.86 -0.30
C ILE A 11 -55.58 -39.59 0.34
N VAL A 12 -55.72 -40.87 0.67
CA VAL A 12 -54.66 -41.70 1.24
C VAL A 12 -53.52 -41.90 0.20
N PHE A 13 -53.86 -42.14 -1.06
CA PHE A 13 -52.83 -42.23 -2.13
C PHE A 13 -52.12 -40.91 -2.40
N ALA A 14 -52.85 -39.78 -2.37
CA ALA A 14 -52.24 -38.47 -2.51
C ALA A 14 -51.30 -38.12 -1.35
N PHE A 15 -51.67 -38.50 -0.12
CA PHE A 15 -50.81 -38.32 1.07
C PHE A 15 -49.59 -39.23 1.06
N LEU A 16 -49.70 -40.47 0.65
CA LEU A 16 -48.59 -41.41 0.49
C LEU A 16 -47.65 -40.98 -0.64
N PHE A 17 -48.19 -40.48 -1.75
CA PHE A 17 -47.38 -39.95 -2.85
C PHE A 17 -46.65 -38.67 -2.51
N TYR A 18 -47.29 -37.75 -1.76
CA TYR A 18 -46.68 -36.54 -1.23
C TYR A 18 -45.58 -36.90 -0.20
N PHE A 19 -45.82 -37.85 0.69
CA PHE A 19 -44.85 -38.31 1.69
C PHE A 19 -43.66 -39.06 1.06
N TYR A 20 -43.93 -39.86 0.03
CA TYR A 20 -42.87 -40.54 -0.76
C TYR A 20 -42.07 -39.53 -1.58
N PHE A 21 -42.70 -38.52 -2.14
CA PHE A 21 -42.03 -37.46 -2.89
C PHE A 21 -41.17 -36.60 -2.00
N THR A 22 -41.60 -36.22 -0.82
CA THR A 22 -40.81 -35.46 0.18
C THR A 22 -39.66 -36.25 0.79
N LEU A 23 -39.79 -37.57 0.90
CA LEU A 23 -38.68 -38.44 1.36
C LEU A 23 -37.67 -38.74 0.25
N SER A 24 -38.09 -38.73 -1.01
CA SER A 24 -37.18 -38.99 -2.14
C SER A 24 -36.39 -37.75 -2.61
N PHE A 25 -36.89 -36.56 -2.28
CA PHE A 25 -36.13 -35.30 -2.48
C PHE A 25 -35.41 -34.88 -1.21
N LYS A 26 -34.46 -35.71 -0.75
CA LYS A 26 -33.33 -35.14 -0.01
C LYS A 26 -32.58 -34.27 -1.05
N PRO A 27 -32.45 -32.94 -0.85
CA PRO A 27 -31.54 -32.19 -1.66
C PRO A 27 -30.18 -32.88 -1.52
N ALA A 28 -29.65 -33.37 -2.61
CA ALA A 28 -28.27 -33.82 -2.64
C ALA A 28 -27.46 -32.62 -2.10
N SER A 29 -26.90 -32.76 -0.89
CA SER A 29 -25.85 -31.85 -0.47
C SER A 29 -24.76 -32.05 -1.51
N GLN A 30 -24.74 -31.19 -2.49
CA GLN A 30 -23.56 -31.04 -3.35
C GLN A 30 -22.45 -30.66 -2.37
N ASN A 31 -21.70 -31.66 -1.92
CA ASN A 31 -20.33 -31.46 -1.53
C ASN A 31 -19.63 -30.97 -2.81
N ILE A 32 -19.80 -29.66 -3.11
CA ILE A 32 -18.91 -28.96 -3.99
C ILE A 32 -17.58 -29.07 -3.24
N SER A 33 -16.80 -30.07 -3.60
CA SER A 33 -15.39 -30.12 -3.29
C SER A 33 -14.83 -28.84 -3.88
N SER A 34 -14.81 -27.78 -3.07
CA SER A 34 -14.20 -26.52 -3.48
C SER A 34 -12.72 -26.82 -3.63
N VAL A 35 -12.27 -26.89 -4.88
CA VAL A 35 -10.84 -26.87 -5.17
C VAL A 35 -10.28 -25.68 -4.37
N PRO A 36 -9.29 -25.90 -3.49
CA PRO A 36 -8.74 -24.81 -2.70
C PRO A 36 -8.31 -23.70 -3.63
N LEU A 37 -8.75 -22.49 -3.33
CA LEU A 37 -8.31 -21.33 -4.11
C LEU A 37 -6.79 -21.17 -3.93
N PRO A 38 -6.06 -20.75 -4.98
CA PRO A 38 -4.63 -20.50 -4.86
C PRO A 38 -4.40 -19.39 -3.81
N PRO A 39 -3.18 -19.33 -3.19
CA PRO A 39 -2.83 -18.28 -2.26
C PRO A 39 -3.06 -16.88 -2.85
N LEU A 40 -3.44 -15.91 -2.01
CA LEU A 40 -3.39 -14.51 -2.38
C LEU A 40 -1.92 -14.10 -2.52
N LYS A 41 -1.54 -13.59 -3.68
CA LYS A 41 -0.18 -13.12 -3.97
C LYS A 41 -0.04 -11.64 -3.66
N PHE A 42 0.85 -11.31 -2.73
CA PHE A 42 1.06 -9.94 -2.30
C PHE A 42 2.51 -9.47 -2.52
N ALA A 43 2.69 -8.40 -3.27
CA ALA A 43 3.99 -7.78 -3.50
C ALA A 43 4.37 -6.85 -2.35
N CYS A 44 5.56 -7.01 -1.78
CA CYS A 44 6.11 -6.10 -0.78
C CYS A 44 7.59 -5.82 -1.05
N SER A 45 8.04 -4.62 -0.69
CA SER A 45 9.42 -4.17 -0.90
C SER A 45 10.13 -3.92 0.44
N ALA A 46 11.36 -3.41 0.36
CA ALA A 46 12.20 -3.10 1.52
C ALA A 46 11.67 -1.96 2.42
N TRP A 47 10.58 -1.28 2.03
CA TRP A 47 9.97 -0.25 2.87
C TRP A 47 9.20 -0.88 4.04
N PRO A 48 9.46 -0.46 5.30
CA PRO A 48 8.86 -1.07 6.48
C PRO A 48 7.33 -1.09 6.45
N GLY A 49 6.68 -0.04 5.98
CA GLY A 49 5.22 0.05 5.88
C GLY A 49 4.57 -1.06 5.05
N PHE A 50 5.31 -1.77 4.20
CA PHE A 50 4.78 -2.89 3.39
C PHE A 50 5.03 -4.26 4.03
N LEU A 51 5.75 -4.33 5.15
CA LEU A 51 6.16 -5.58 5.78
C LEU A 51 5.21 -6.16 6.86
N PRO A 52 4.06 -5.53 7.22
CA PRO A 52 3.07 -6.20 8.06
C PRO A 52 2.61 -7.56 7.50
N VAL A 53 2.59 -7.73 6.16
CA VAL A 53 2.27 -9.03 5.53
C VAL A 53 3.28 -10.12 5.92
N VAL A 54 4.57 -9.77 5.99
CA VAL A 54 5.64 -10.69 6.39
C VAL A 54 5.45 -11.10 7.84
N LEU A 55 5.21 -10.11 8.72
CA LEU A 55 4.97 -10.37 10.14
C LEU A 55 3.72 -11.22 10.36
N ALA A 56 2.60 -10.90 9.70
CA ALA A 56 1.37 -11.69 9.77
C ALA A 56 1.59 -13.14 9.34
N SER A 57 2.35 -13.35 8.27
CA SER A 57 2.72 -14.69 7.79
C SER A 57 3.56 -15.44 8.84
N LYS A 58 4.63 -14.82 9.37
CA LYS A 58 5.54 -15.46 10.33
C LYS A 58 4.90 -15.70 11.70
N LYS A 59 3.96 -14.84 12.12
CA LYS A 59 3.16 -15.03 13.34
C LYS A 59 2.01 -16.02 13.14
N GLY A 60 1.78 -16.55 11.94
CA GLY A 60 0.73 -17.53 11.64
C GLY A 60 -0.69 -16.95 11.55
N TYR A 61 -0.86 -15.63 11.53
CA TYR A 61 -2.18 -14.98 11.54
C TYR A 61 -3.05 -15.36 10.35
N PHE A 62 -2.47 -15.46 9.14
CA PHE A 62 -3.21 -15.90 7.95
C PHE A 62 -3.73 -17.32 8.07
N LYS A 63 -2.90 -18.24 8.63
CA LYS A 63 -3.29 -19.61 8.87
C LYS A 63 -4.43 -19.70 9.90
N GLU A 64 -4.34 -18.94 10.99
CA GLU A 64 -5.40 -18.85 12.01
C GLU A 64 -6.72 -18.34 11.44
N ALA A 65 -6.65 -17.34 10.54
CA ALA A 65 -7.81 -16.77 9.87
C ALA A 65 -8.38 -17.66 8.75
N GLY A 66 -7.68 -18.73 8.37
CA GLY A 66 -8.07 -19.60 7.26
C GLY A 66 -8.06 -18.87 5.92
N VAL A 67 -7.03 -18.09 5.65
CA VAL A 67 -6.72 -17.48 4.36
C VAL A 67 -5.29 -17.82 3.97
N ASP A 68 -5.10 -18.24 2.74
CA ASP A 68 -3.76 -18.58 2.23
C ASP A 68 -3.16 -17.37 1.52
N VAL A 69 -1.95 -16.95 1.97
CA VAL A 69 -1.25 -15.76 1.49
C VAL A 69 0.20 -16.08 1.22
N GLU A 70 0.66 -15.71 0.03
CA GLU A 70 2.05 -15.76 -0.38
C GLU A 70 2.56 -14.33 -0.60
N TYR A 71 3.59 -13.91 0.14
CA TYR A 71 4.22 -12.61 -0.07
C TYR A 71 5.48 -12.72 -0.91
N PHE A 72 5.70 -11.73 -1.77
CA PHE A 72 6.84 -11.62 -2.67
C PHE A 72 7.64 -10.37 -2.30
N TYR A 73 8.73 -10.58 -1.59
CA TYR A 73 9.65 -9.51 -1.21
C TYR A 73 10.67 -9.26 -2.33
N SER A 74 10.87 -7.99 -2.68
CA SER A 74 11.90 -7.57 -3.64
C SER A 74 12.44 -6.18 -3.30
N GLU A 75 13.73 -5.98 -3.55
CA GLU A 75 14.34 -4.64 -3.51
C GLU A 75 14.14 -3.88 -4.83
N ASN A 76 13.72 -4.54 -5.90
CA ASN A 76 13.41 -3.91 -7.18
C ASN A 76 11.93 -3.49 -7.23
N ILE A 77 11.63 -2.38 -6.57
CA ILE A 77 10.27 -1.81 -6.47
C ILE A 77 9.69 -1.50 -7.86
N ARG A 78 10.52 -1.02 -8.78
CA ARG A 78 10.08 -0.67 -10.15
C ARG A 78 9.56 -1.92 -10.88
N GLN A 79 10.28 -3.04 -10.82
CA GLN A 79 9.86 -4.27 -11.46
C GLN A 79 8.59 -4.82 -10.80
N GLN A 80 8.51 -4.79 -9.46
CA GLN A 80 7.30 -5.22 -8.75
C GLN A 80 6.06 -4.41 -9.16
N LEU A 81 6.19 -3.10 -9.34
CA LEU A 81 5.09 -2.25 -9.79
C LEU A 81 4.62 -2.63 -11.20
N ILE A 82 5.56 -2.89 -12.12
CA ILE A 82 5.26 -3.34 -13.48
C ILE A 82 4.53 -4.70 -13.44
N ASP A 83 5.05 -5.64 -12.66
CA ASP A 83 4.47 -6.98 -12.52
C ASP A 83 3.09 -6.92 -11.88
N PHE A 84 2.88 -6.03 -10.89
CA PHE A 84 1.56 -5.78 -10.29
C PHE A 84 0.59 -5.20 -11.33
N GLY A 85 1.00 -4.18 -12.10
CA GLY A 85 0.18 -3.61 -13.18
C GLY A 85 -0.22 -4.65 -14.22
N ASN A 86 0.66 -5.61 -14.52
CA ASN A 86 0.39 -6.74 -15.43
C ASN A 86 -0.43 -7.87 -14.78
N GLY A 87 -0.80 -7.74 -13.50
CA GLY A 87 -1.66 -8.70 -12.80
C GLY A 87 -0.96 -9.97 -12.30
N ALA A 88 0.36 -9.94 -12.12
CA ALA A 88 1.14 -11.03 -11.55
C ALA A 88 0.85 -11.24 -10.05
N TYR A 89 0.43 -10.18 -9.36
CA TYR A 89 0.05 -10.18 -7.95
C TYR A 89 -1.40 -9.78 -7.77
N ASP A 90 -2.05 -10.29 -6.72
CA ASP A 90 -3.41 -9.93 -6.31
C ASP A 90 -3.44 -8.57 -5.61
N GLY A 91 -2.43 -8.29 -4.82
CA GLY A 91 -2.25 -7.03 -4.10
C GLY A 91 -0.79 -6.65 -3.94
N GLY A 92 -0.55 -5.46 -3.39
CA GLY A 92 0.79 -4.98 -3.08
C GLY A 92 0.80 -3.73 -2.22
N GLY A 93 1.98 -3.39 -1.69
CA GLY A 93 2.25 -2.15 -0.97
C GLY A 93 3.08 -1.20 -1.85
N PHE A 94 2.59 0.04 -2.05
CA PHE A 94 3.26 1.06 -2.86
C PHE A 94 2.92 2.47 -2.36
N ALA A 95 3.75 3.45 -2.70
CA ALA A 95 3.43 4.86 -2.43
C ALA A 95 2.18 5.30 -3.22
N LEU A 96 1.31 6.09 -2.59
CA LEU A 96 0.04 6.56 -3.19
C LEU A 96 0.28 7.26 -4.53
N GLY A 97 1.26 8.15 -4.62
CA GLY A 97 1.58 8.83 -5.87
C GLY A 97 1.98 7.84 -6.98
N THR A 98 2.72 6.80 -6.65
CA THR A 98 3.08 5.73 -7.58
C THR A 98 1.86 4.95 -8.06
N VAL A 99 0.92 4.64 -7.14
CA VAL A 99 -0.33 3.96 -7.49
C VAL A 99 -1.21 4.84 -8.38
N ILE A 100 -1.28 6.15 -8.15
CA ILE A 100 -2.02 7.09 -9.01
C ILE A 100 -1.43 7.10 -10.44
N SER A 101 -0.10 7.16 -10.57
CA SER A 101 0.55 7.07 -11.88
C SER A 101 0.28 5.73 -12.57
N LEU A 102 0.26 4.61 -11.81
CA LEU A 102 -0.12 3.30 -12.32
C LEU A 102 -1.59 3.27 -12.76
N TYR A 103 -2.50 3.79 -11.94
CA TYR A 103 -3.95 3.81 -12.19
C TYR A 103 -4.31 4.52 -13.49
N SER A 104 -3.56 5.53 -13.89
CA SER A 104 -3.77 6.22 -15.17
C SER A 104 -3.63 5.29 -16.39
N LYS A 105 -2.94 4.17 -16.25
CA LYS A 105 -2.68 3.16 -17.30
C LYS A 105 -3.40 1.84 -17.03
N HIS A 106 -3.65 1.52 -15.76
CA HIS A 106 -4.23 0.28 -15.26
C HIS A 106 -5.34 0.60 -14.25
N PRO A 107 -6.54 1.05 -14.71
CA PRO A 107 -7.63 1.49 -13.82
C PRO A 107 -8.33 0.34 -13.07
N GLU A 108 -7.86 -0.89 -13.24
CA GLU A 108 -8.44 -2.08 -12.62
C GLU A 108 -7.92 -2.36 -11.21
N VAL A 109 -7.36 -1.37 -10.52
CA VAL A 109 -6.86 -1.48 -9.16
C VAL A 109 -7.62 -0.57 -8.21
N SER A 110 -7.63 -0.91 -6.91
CA SER A 110 -8.18 -0.05 -5.86
C SER A 110 -7.28 -0.02 -4.63
N VAL A 111 -7.12 1.15 -4.06
CA VAL A 111 -6.52 1.37 -2.74
C VAL A 111 -7.52 0.98 -1.67
N ILE A 112 -7.16 0.04 -0.80
CA ILE A 112 -8.05 -0.50 0.23
C ILE A 112 -7.62 -0.14 1.66
N ALA A 113 -6.39 0.34 1.84
CA ALA A 113 -5.90 0.88 3.11
C ALA A 113 -4.71 1.83 2.89
N ALA A 114 -4.52 2.79 3.80
CA ALA A 114 -3.23 3.39 4.04
C ALA A 114 -2.38 2.41 4.85
N SER A 115 -1.12 2.18 4.46
CA SER A 115 -0.21 1.32 5.20
C SER A 115 0.59 2.10 6.25
N ASP A 116 1.06 3.26 5.88
CA ASP A 116 1.82 4.15 6.76
C ASP A 116 1.89 5.58 6.21
N TYR A 117 2.36 6.47 7.07
CA TYR A 117 2.81 7.82 6.72
C TYR A 117 4.32 7.94 6.96
N SER A 118 5.03 8.50 6.01
CA SER A 118 6.38 8.97 6.27
C SER A 118 6.33 10.26 7.10
N MET A 119 6.96 10.20 8.27
CA MET A 119 7.02 11.28 9.27
C MET A 119 8.48 11.64 9.56
N GLY A 120 9.25 11.86 8.49
CA GLY A 120 10.67 12.19 8.53
C GLY A 120 11.59 11.12 7.94
N ALA A 121 11.04 9.99 7.47
CA ALA A 121 11.82 8.94 6.82
C ALA A 121 12.21 9.30 5.38
N ASP A 122 11.40 10.13 4.70
CA ASP A 122 11.75 10.74 3.42
C ASP A 122 12.30 12.15 3.66
N ALA A 123 13.46 12.46 3.09
CA ALA A 123 14.14 13.71 3.39
C ALA A 123 14.98 14.25 2.24
N LEU A 124 15.06 15.56 2.18
CA LEU A 124 16.07 16.30 1.44
C LEU A 124 17.30 16.45 2.33
N VAL A 125 18.35 15.76 1.95
CA VAL A 125 19.61 15.69 2.69
C VAL A 125 20.69 16.42 1.90
N ALA A 126 21.51 17.22 2.58
CA ALA A 126 22.52 18.06 1.93
C ALA A 126 23.88 17.96 2.61
N ASN A 127 24.92 18.19 1.84
CA ASN A 127 26.29 18.33 2.34
C ASN A 127 26.51 19.70 2.97
N PRO A 128 27.32 19.81 4.06
CA PRO A 128 27.78 21.11 4.53
C PRO A 128 28.51 21.91 3.45
N PRO A 129 28.36 23.24 3.37
CA PRO A 129 27.76 24.10 4.41
C PRO A 129 26.24 24.32 4.26
N ILE A 130 25.54 23.62 3.36
CA ILE A 130 24.10 23.77 3.14
C ILE A 130 23.35 23.41 4.42
N GLY A 131 22.61 24.36 4.97
CA GLY A 131 21.87 24.20 6.23
C GLY A 131 20.36 24.41 6.10
N SER A 132 19.88 24.88 4.95
CA SER A 132 18.48 25.18 4.68
C SER A 132 18.12 24.98 3.22
N VAL A 133 16.82 24.97 2.91
CA VAL A 133 16.33 24.91 1.51
C VAL A 133 16.77 26.14 0.72
N TYR A 134 16.90 27.32 1.35
CA TYR A 134 17.33 28.54 0.66
C TYR A 134 18.77 28.45 0.12
N ASP A 135 19.63 27.65 0.76
CA ASP A 135 21.02 27.46 0.35
C ASP A 135 21.16 26.58 -0.91
N LEU A 136 20.05 26.04 -1.41
CA LEU A 136 20.03 25.21 -2.63
C LEU A 136 20.13 26.00 -3.92
N LYS A 137 20.07 27.34 -3.88
CA LYS A 137 20.21 28.15 -5.10
C LYS A 137 21.50 27.84 -5.84
N GLY A 138 21.37 27.47 -7.13
CA GLY A 138 22.49 27.10 -8.00
C GLY A 138 23.13 25.75 -7.68
N LYS A 139 22.59 24.99 -6.74
CA LYS A 139 23.11 23.69 -6.30
C LYS A 139 22.58 22.53 -7.14
N THR A 140 23.33 21.44 -7.15
CA THR A 140 22.95 20.20 -7.82
C THR A 140 22.21 19.28 -6.85
N ILE A 141 20.96 18.95 -7.19
CA ILE A 141 20.07 18.13 -6.38
C ILE A 141 19.80 16.82 -7.11
N LEU A 142 20.00 15.71 -6.42
CA LEU A 142 19.62 14.39 -6.90
C LEU A 142 18.15 14.12 -6.56
N LEU A 143 17.33 13.85 -7.57
CA LEU A 143 15.89 13.67 -7.44
C LEU A 143 15.41 12.53 -8.33
N ASN A 144 14.53 11.67 -7.82
CA ASN A 144 13.85 10.65 -8.62
C ASN A 144 12.65 11.28 -9.34
N LEU A 145 12.85 11.66 -10.60
CA LEU A 145 11.82 12.28 -11.43
C LEU A 145 10.74 11.27 -11.84
N GLY A 146 9.50 11.74 -11.99
CA GLY A 146 8.33 10.91 -12.30
C GLY A 146 7.78 10.12 -11.12
N SER A 147 8.24 10.40 -9.89
CA SER A 147 7.80 9.77 -8.66
C SER A 147 7.20 10.79 -7.67
N TYR A 148 6.67 10.30 -6.54
CA TYR A 148 6.20 11.15 -5.44
C TYR A 148 7.28 12.12 -4.92
N ALA A 149 8.55 11.76 -5.04
CA ALA A 149 9.70 12.61 -4.65
C ALA A 149 9.72 13.93 -5.40
N GLU A 150 9.31 13.92 -6.67
CA GLU A 150 9.24 15.12 -7.50
C GLU A 150 8.20 16.12 -6.96
N ILE A 151 7.03 15.64 -6.57
CA ILE A 151 5.97 16.48 -5.99
C ILE A 151 6.39 17.03 -4.64
N PHE A 152 6.96 16.18 -3.78
CA PHE A 152 7.50 16.61 -2.51
C PHE A 152 8.52 17.75 -2.69
N PHE A 153 9.44 17.60 -3.64
CA PHE A 153 10.48 18.58 -3.91
C PHE A 153 9.90 19.90 -4.44
N ASP A 154 8.95 19.84 -5.36
CA ASP A 154 8.29 21.04 -5.90
C ASP A 154 7.55 21.82 -4.80
N LEU A 155 6.81 21.12 -3.94
CA LEU A 155 6.14 21.76 -2.81
C LEU A 155 7.15 22.34 -1.81
N THR A 156 8.27 21.67 -1.59
CA THR A 156 9.37 22.19 -0.75
C THR A 156 9.91 23.50 -1.32
N LEU A 157 10.19 23.56 -2.63
CA LEU A 157 10.64 24.78 -3.30
C LEU A 157 9.58 25.89 -3.20
N GLN A 158 8.34 25.57 -3.54
CA GLN A 158 7.22 26.52 -3.50
C GLN A 158 7.04 27.15 -2.11
N LYS A 159 7.09 26.32 -1.04
CA LYS A 159 6.96 26.77 0.35
C LYS A 159 8.08 27.74 0.77
N HIS A 160 9.23 27.65 0.09
CA HIS A 160 10.37 28.54 0.31
C HIS A 160 10.52 29.62 -0.78
N SER A 161 9.45 29.91 -1.53
CA SER A 161 9.45 30.91 -2.62
C SER A 161 10.56 30.67 -3.66
N MET A 162 10.85 29.41 -3.94
CA MET A 162 11.81 28.95 -4.94
C MET A 162 11.09 28.16 -6.05
N THR A 163 11.77 28.00 -7.16
CA THR A 163 11.32 27.24 -8.33
C THR A 163 12.41 26.27 -8.78
N ARG A 164 12.07 25.35 -9.70
CA ARG A 164 13.08 24.46 -10.31
C ARG A 164 14.20 25.22 -11.07
N ASN A 165 13.93 26.44 -11.53
CA ASN A 165 14.94 27.27 -12.20
C ASN A 165 16.03 27.78 -11.24
N ASP A 166 15.79 27.74 -9.94
CA ASP A 166 16.77 28.14 -8.93
C ASP A 166 17.80 27.05 -8.62
N VAL A 167 17.63 25.82 -9.12
CA VAL A 167 18.44 24.64 -8.79
C VAL A 167 18.80 23.82 -10.02
N ASN A 168 19.84 22.98 -9.94
CA ASN A 168 20.21 22.04 -10.99
C ASN A 168 19.74 20.63 -10.62
N ILE A 169 18.66 20.14 -11.23
CA ILE A 169 18.13 18.81 -10.94
C ILE A 169 18.83 17.75 -11.78
N ARG A 170 19.31 16.69 -11.15
CA ARG A 170 19.82 15.47 -11.77
C ARG A 170 19.04 14.27 -11.27
N THR A 171 18.63 13.39 -12.19
CA THR A 171 18.00 12.12 -11.81
C THR A 171 19.05 11.06 -11.45
N TRP A 172 18.65 10.08 -10.68
CA TRP A 172 19.45 8.92 -10.31
C TRP A 172 18.69 7.63 -10.63
N ASN A 173 19.43 6.51 -10.74
CA ASN A 173 18.86 5.23 -11.15
C ASN A 173 18.54 4.31 -9.95
N ASP A 174 19.28 4.45 -8.86
CA ASP A 174 19.10 3.71 -7.62
C ASP A 174 19.60 4.53 -6.42
N GLU A 175 19.06 4.24 -5.25
CA GLU A 175 19.29 4.97 -4.01
C GLU A 175 20.75 4.88 -3.55
N ASN A 176 21.39 3.72 -3.72
CA ASN A 176 22.79 3.53 -3.35
C ASN A 176 23.70 4.47 -4.16
N THR A 177 23.40 4.64 -5.46
CA THR A 177 24.13 5.59 -6.33
C THR A 177 23.90 7.01 -5.87
N ALA A 178 22.64 7.41 -5.56
CA ALA A 178 22.34 8.75 -5.06
C ALA A 178 23.13 9.08 -3.77
N VAL A 179 23.13 8.16 -2.79
CA VAL A 179 23.87 8.35 -1.55
C VAL A 179 25.38 8.39 -1.79
N LYS A 180 25.94 7.53 -2.63
CA LYS A 180 27.37 7.54 -2.97
C LYS A 180 27.77 8.85 -3.64
N GLU A 181 26.97 9.37 -4.55
CA GLU A 181 27.25 10.65 -5.19
C GLU A 181 27.18 11.82 -4.22
N LEU A 182 26.18 11.83 -3.32
CA LEU A 182 26.07 12.83 -2.26
C LEU A 182 27.31 12.79 -1.34
N ILE A 183 27.65 11.62 -0.78
CA ILE A 183 28.79 11.46 0.12
C ILE A 183 30.11 11.85 -0.54
N ASN A 184 30.29 11.53 -1.82
CA ASN A 184 31.49 11.87 -2.60
C ASN A 184 31.47 13.32 -3.14
N LYS A 185 30.50 14.15 -2.72
CA LYS A 185 30.34 15.55 -3.10
C LYS A 185 30.21 15.77 -4.62
N LYS A 186 29.67 14.78 -5.35
CA LYS A 186 29.31 14.87 -6.77
C LYS A 186 27.93 15.53 -6.98
N ALA A 187 27.19 15.66 -5.90
CA ALA A 187 25.97 16.44 -5.79
C ALA A 187 25.96 17.16 -4.44
N ASP A 188 25.23 18.26 -4.36
CA ASP A 188 25.14 19.11 -3.16
C ASP A 188 24.07 18.60 -2.19
N ALA A 189 22.96 18.11 -2.72
CA ALA A 189 21.84 17.53 -1.96
C ALA A 189 21.21 16.37 -2.70
N ALA A 190 20.41 15.56 -1.99
CA ALA A 190 19.64 14.47 -2.54
C ALA A 190 18.30 14.32 -1.79
N PHE A 191 17.22 14.05 -2.52
CA PHE A 191 15.99 13.52 -1.93
C PHE A 191 16.13 12.01 -1.87
N ILE A 192 16.11 11.47 -0.67
CA ILE A 192 16.28 10.05 -0.36
C ILE A 192 15.42 9.68 0.85
N TRP A 193 15.29 8.39 1.12
CA TRP A 193 14.51 7.85 2.24
C TRP A 193 15.32 6.88 3.10
N GLU A 194 14.77 6.47 4.25
CA GLU A 194 15.43 5.52 5.15
C GLU A 194 15.59 4.12 4.47
N PRO A 195 16.70 3.42 4.70
CA PRO A 195 17.81 3.72 5.61
C PRO A 195 18.90 4.63 5.00
N TYR A 196 18.73 5.11 3.78
CA TYR A 196 19.72 5.92 3.06
C TYR A 196 19.92 7.30 3.67
N VAL A 197 18.86 7.88 4.28
CA VAL A 197 18.95 9.11 5.07
C VAL A 197 19.94 8.91 6.22
N THR A 198 19.74 7.87 7.04
CA THR A 198 20.66 7.54 8.15
C THR A 198 22.08 7.31 7.65
N LEU A 199 22.28 6.61 6.53
CA LEU A 199 23.59 6.39 5.93
C LEU A 199 24.28 7.70 5.56
N ALA A 200 23.56 8.63 4.92
CA ALA A 200 24.12 9.94 4.55
C ALA A 200 24.44 10.80 5.78
N LEU A 201 23.57 10.82 6.79
CA LEU A 201 23.79 11.54 8.06
C LEU A 201 25.04 11.05 8.79
N ASN A 202 25.27 9.73 8.84
CA ASN A 202 26.46 9.11 9.44
C ASN A 202 27.76 9.49 8.70
N LYS A 203 27.66 10.02 7.47
CA LYS A 203 28.79 10.53 6.67
C LYS A 203 28.90 12.05 6.68
N GLY A 204 28.16 12.72 7.57
CA GLY A 204 28.27 14.17 7.80
C GLY A 204 27.29 15.03 7.00
N ALA A 205 26.42 14.45 6.20
CA ALA A 205 25.30 15.18 5.60
C ALA A 205 24.27 15.59 6.66
N LYS A 206 23.36 16.50 6.31
CA LYS A 206 22.30 17.01 7.20
C LYS A 206 20.95 16.96 6.50
N THR A 207 19.91 16.62 7.23
CA THR A 207 18.53 16.82 6.78
C THR A 207 18.20 18.32 6.80
N ILE A 208 17.79 18.87 5.68
CA ILE A 208 17.38 20.27 5.55
C ILE A 208 15.87 20.44 5.38
N TYR A 209 15.17 19.38 5.00
CA TYR A 209 13.71 19.28 4.91
C TYR A 209 13.27 17.82 4.89
N SER A 210 12.09 17.50 5.40
CA SER A 210 11.63 16.11 5.47
C SER A 210 10.11 15.99 5.33
N SER A 211 9.61 14.77 5.20
CA SER A 211 8.17 14.46 5.19
C SER A 211 7.43 14.91 6.46
N ARG A 212 8.14 15.09 7.57
CA ARG A 212 7.58 15.68 8.80
C ARG A 212 7.14 17.13 8.62
N ASP A 213 7.77 17.87 7.71
CA ASP A 213 7.49 19.29 7.43
C ASP A 213 6.25 19.48 6.55
N ILE A 214 5.78 18.39 5.91
CA ILE A 214 4.53 18.31 5.13
C ILE A 214 3.83 16.97 5.46
N PRO A 215 3.20 16.84 6.63
CA PRO A 215 2.52 15.60 7.03
C PRO A 215 1.49 15.14 6.00
N GLY A 216 1.48 13.84 5.68
CA GLY A 216 0.57 13.23 4.71
C GLY A 216 1.01 13.33 3.24
N ILE A 217 2.09 14.07 2.93
CA ILE A 217 2.60 14.16 1.56
C ILE A 217 3.14 12.82 1.06
N VAL A 218 3.80 12.06 1.91
CA VAL A 218 4.24 10.70 1.58
C VAL A 218 3.39 9.74 2.38
N THR A 219 2.38 9.21 1.71
CA THR A 219 1.46 8.19 2.23
C THR A 219 1.63 6.95 1.40
N ASP A 220 1.84 5.83 2.06
CA ASP A 220 1.90 4.52 1.43
C ASP A 220 0.59 3.78 1.59
N VAL A 221 0.28 2.89 0.66
CA VAL A 221 -1.03 2.26 0.58
C VAL A 221 -0.95 0.77 0.29
N VAL A 222 -1.98 0.05 0.72
CA VAL A 222 -2.30 -1.31 0.30
C VAL A 222 -3.26 -1.23 -0.87
N VAL A 223 -2.86 -1.80 -1.99
CA VAL A 223 -3.64 -1.80 -3.24
C VAL A 223 -3.91 -3.22 -3.71
N PHE A 224 -5.08 -3.47 -4.27
CA PHE A 224 -5.49 -4.76 -4.81
C PHE A 224 -6.06 -4.63 -6.22
N GLN A 225 -5.93 -5.71 -7.00
CA GLN A 225 -6.62 -5.87 -8.28
C GLN A 225 -8.13 -5.93 -8.06
N ASN A 226 -8.93 -5.17 -8.82
CA ASN A 226 -10.39 -5.17 -8.71
C ASN A 226 -11.01 -6.54 -8.97
N LYS A 227 -10.37 -7.35 -9.84
CA LYS A 227 -10.78 -8.75 -10.06
C LYS A 227 -10.70 -9.60 -8.80
N THR A 228 -9.66 -9.40 -7.97
CA THR A 228 -9.47 -10.12 -6.70
C THR A 228 -10.48 -9.63 -5.66
N LEU A 229 -10.67 -8.32 -5.52
CA LEU A 229 -11.68 -7.74 -4.62
C LEU A 229 -13.09 -8.28 -4.90
N LYS A 230 -13.45 -8.46 -6.18
CA LYS A 230 -14.76 -8.99 -6.60
C LYS A 230 -14.89 -10.50 -6.38
N ARG A 231 -13.84 -11.27 -6.62
CA ARG A 231 -13.87 -12.74 -6.58
C ARG A 231 -13.62 -13.31 -5.19
N ARG A 232 -12.85 -12.60 -4.37
CA ARG A 232 -12.34 -13.08 -3.07
C ARG A 232 -12.53 -12.04 -1.94
N PRO A 233 -13.70 -11.36 -1.83
CA PRO A 233 -13.86 -10.28 -0.86
C PRO A 233 -13.67 -10.75 0.59
N VAL A 234 -14.08 -11.99 0.93
CA VAL A 234 -13.92 -12.57 2.26
C VAL A 234 -12.45 -12.80 2.58
N ASP A 235 -11.66 -13.30 1.62
CA ASP A 235 -10.24 -13.57 1.81
C ASP A 235 -9.46 -12.25 1.96
N VAL A 236 -9.80 -11.22 1.17
CA VAL A 236 -9.19 -9.89 1.29
C VAL A 236 -9.55 -9.24 2.63
N LYS A 237 -10.79 -9.41 3.12
CA LYS A 237 -11.17 -8.93 4.46
C LYS A 237 -10.33 -9.62 5.55
N LYS A 238 -10.18 -10.95 5.50
CA LYS A 238 -9.32 -11.70 6.42
C LYS A 238 -7.86 -11.26 6.33
N PHE A 239 -7.37 -11.01 5.10
CA PHE A 239 -6.03 -10.46 4.89
C PHE A 239 -5.85 -9.13 5.62
N MET A 240 -6.80 -8.19 5.48
CA MET A 240 -6.72 -6.88 6.13
C MET A 240 -6.83 -6.98 7.66
N ASP A 241 -7.66 -7.87 8.20
CA ASP A 241 -7.74 -8.09 9.65
C ASP A 241 -6.40 -8.64 10.21
N CYS A 242 -5.73 -9.55 9.47
CA CYS A 242 -4.40 -10.04 9.82
C CYS A 242 -3.32 -8.95 9.67
N TRP A 243 -3.44 -8.10 8.65
CA TRP A 243 -2.57 -6.94 8.44
C TRP A 243 -2.61 -6.00 9.64
N PHE A 244 -3.81 -5.56 10.05
CA PHE A 244 -3.95 -4.66 11.20
C PHE A 244 -3.49 -5.32 12.52
N LYS A 245 -3.77 -6.61 12.72
CA LYS A 245 -3.22 -7.38 13.86
C LYS A 245 -1.68 -7.34 13.86
N ALA A 246 -1.04 -7.43 12.70
CA ALA A 246 0.41 -7.33 12.59
C ALA A 246 0.92 -5.91 12.82
N VAL A 247 0.23 -4.88 12.36
CA VAL A 247 0.54 -3.47 12.64
C VAL A 247 0.49 -3.20 14.14
N ASP A 248 -0.58 -3.60 14.82
CA ASP A 248 -0.74 -3.42 16.27
C ASP A 248 0.37 -4.16 17.04
N TYR A 249 0.69 -5.40 16.63
CA TYR A 249 1.77 -6.17 17.24
C TYR A 249 3.13 -5.48 17.05
N TRP A 250 3.43 -5.02 15.83
CA TRP A 250 4.72 -4.37 15.54
C TRP A 250 4.89 -3.06 16.31
N THR A 251 3.84 -2.27 16.40
CA THR A 251 3.85 -1.01 17.16
C THR A 251 4.10 -1.26 18.65
N ALA A 252 3.51 -2.32 19.21
CA ALA A 252 3.68 -2.68 20.62
C ALA A 252 5.01 -3.41 20.93
N ASN A 253 5.59 -4.13 19.94
CA ASN A 253 6.75 -5.00 20.11
C ASN A 253 7.82 -4.73 19.03
N THR A 254 8.22 -3.47 18.87
CA THR A 254 9.01 -2.99 17.73
C THR A 254 10.28 -3.80 17.48
N LEU A 255 11.08 -4.08 18.52
CA LEU A 255 12.36 -4.80 18.37
C LEU A 255 12.14 -6.26 17.96
N GLU A 256 11.23 -6.96 18.61
CA GLU A 256 10.93 -8.36 18.30
C GLU A 256 10.36 -8.50 16.88
N ALA A 257 9.39 -7.66 16.53
CA ALA A 257 8.79 -7.68 15.20
C ALA A 257 9.82 -7.37 14.10
N SER A 258 10.67 -6.36 14.31
CA SER A 258 11.76 -6.04 13.38
C SER A 258 12.73 -7.20 13.20
N LEU A 259 13.05 -7.94 14.26
CA LEU A 259 13.92 -9.12 14.19
C LEU A 259 13.25 -10.26 13.40
N ILE A 260 11.96 -10.54 13.67
CA ILE A 260 11.19 -11.56 12.94
C ILE A 260 11.18 -11.23 11.44
N ILE A 261 10.87 -9.98 11.09
CA ILE A 261 10.76 -9.54 9.70
C ILE A 261 12.12 -9.60 9.02
N SER A 262 13.16 -8.98 9.60
CA SER A 262 14.50 -8.94 9.01
C SER A 262 15.08 -10.33 8.76
N THR A 263 14.87 -11.26 9.69
CA THR A 263 15.23 -12.67 9.50
C THR A 263 14.46 -13.30 8.33
N ALA A 264 13.16 -12.99 8.21
CA ALA A 264 12.30 -13.59 7.18
C ALA A 264 12.65 -13.12 5.76
N ILE A 265 13.13 -11.88 5.60
CA ILE A 265 13.52 -11.30 4.30
C ILE A 265 15.04 -11.31 4.07
N SER A 266 15.81 -11.93 4.98
CA SER A 266 17.29 -11.99 4.91
C SER A 266 17.94 -10.60 4.84
N ALA A 267 17.41 -9.63 5.59
CA ALA A 267 17.91 -8.26 5.68
C ALA A 267 18.47 -7.95 7.09
N ASN A 268 19.18 -6.83 7.23
CA ASN A 268 19.54 -6.31 8.54
C ASN A 268 18.34 -5.60 9.20
N THR A 269 18.39 -5.41 10.53
CA THR A 269 17.30 -4.79 11.29
C THR A 269 17.12 -3.29 11.00
N GLU A 270 18.11 -2.63 10.40
CA GLU A 270 17.97 -1.24 9.94
C GLU A 270 16.90 -1.11 8.85
N ARG A 271 16.78 -2.14 7.97
CA ARG A 271 15.76 -2.22 6.90
C ARG A 271 14.33 -2.37 7.43
N THR A 272 14.17 -2.74 8.69
CA THR A 272 12.86 -2.91 9.35
C THR A 272 12.62 -1.89 10.46
N SER A 273 13.44 -0.83 10.50
CA SER A 273 13.28 0.27 11.46
C SER A 273 12.06 1.12 11.14
N LEU A 274 11.25 1.40 12.14
CA LEU A 274 10.12 2.34 12.02
C LEU A 274 10.54 3.80 12.27
N LYS A 275 11.84 4.12 12.22
CA LYS A 275 12.32 5.48 12.39
C LYS A 275 11.74 6.42 11.34
N GLY A 276 10.95 7.39 11.77
CA GLY A 276 10.30 8.35 10.88
C GLY A 276 9.14 7.76 10.06
N ILE A 277 8.60 6.60 10.46
CA ILE A 277 7.47 5.93 9.84
C ILE A 277 6.38 5.71 10.88
N GLU A 278 5.16 6.09 10.56
CA GLU A 278 3.96 5.88 11.36
C GLU A 278 3.05 4.85 10.65
N LEU A 279 3.04 3.61 11.16
CA LEU A 279 2.17 2.56 10.62
C LEU A 279 0.70 2.91 10.86
N CYS A 280 -0.13 2.72 9.85
CA CYS A 280 -1.56 3.02 9.92
C CYS A 280 -2.33 1.85 10.54
N SER A 281 -2.77 2.02 11.79
CA SER A 281 -3.74 1.14 12.44
C SER A 281 -5.11 1.18 11.73
N LYS A 282 -6.03 0.30 12.13
CA LYS A 282 -7.42 0.34 11.65
C LYS A 282 -8.07 1.71 11.91
N THR A 283 -7.91 2.27 13.11
CA THR A 283 -8.44 3.60 13.46
C THR A 283 -7.81 4.74 12.64
N ALA A 284 -6.49 4.64 12.35
CA ALA A 284 -5.84 5.61 11.46
C ALA A 284 -6.43 5.55 10.04
N ASN A 285 -6.78 4.36 9.57
CA ASN A 285 -7.41 4.16 8.27
C ASN A 285 -8.82 4.77 8.19
N GLU A 286 -9.62 4.72 9.27
CA GLU A 286 -10.92 5.40 9.32
C GLU A 286 -10.79 6.92 9.09
N LYS A 287 -9.70 7.52 9.59
CA LYS A 287 -9.39 8.93 9.34
C LYS A 287 -8.84 9.17 7.93
N ALA A 288 -7.92 8.32 7.46
CA ALA A 288 -7.32 8.41 6.13
C ALA A 288 -8.37 8.36 5.01
N PHE A 289 -9.42 7.55 5.17
CA PHE A 289 -10.54 7.45 4.22
C PHE A 289 -11.69 8.44 4.48
N LYS A 290 -11.55 9.37 5.43
CA LYS A 290 -12.51 10.45 5.56
C LYS A 290 -12.28 11.47 4.44
N GLU A 291 -13.33 11.74 3.66
CA GLU A 291 -13.25 12.71 2.56
C GLU A 291 -12.88 14.11 3.10
N ASN A 292 -11.69 14.54 2.75
CA ASN A 292 -11.18 15.88 3.05
C ASN A 292 -10.10 16.25 2.03
N PHE A 293 -10.45 17.07 1.05
CA PHE A 293 -9.55 17.45 -0.05
C PHE A 293 -8.50 18.51 0.32
N THR A 294 -8.55 19.07 1.52
CA THR A 294 -7.60 20.09 2.01
C THR A 294 -6.59 19.54 3.03
N ASP A 295 -6.83 18.34 3.55
CA ASP A 295 -5.98 17.67 4.53
C ASP A 295 -5.16 16.58 3.84
N LEU A 296 -3.84 16.71 3.79
CA LEU A 296 -2.96 15.74 3.16
C LEU A 296 -2.87 14.40 3.93
N THR A 297 -3.30 14.34 5.19
CA THR A 297 -3.41 13.08 5.93
C THR A 297 -4.64 12.27 5.52
N SER A 298 -5.60 12.89 4.80
CA SER A 298 -6.65 12.18 4.09
C SER A 298 -6.14 11.72 2.71
N LEU A 299 -6.46 10.48 2.33
CA LEU A 299 -6.16 9.93 0.99
C LEU A 299 -6.83 10.76 -0.13
N TYR A 300 -7.93 11.43 0.16
CA TYR A 300 -8.58 12.35 -0.78
C TYR A 300 -7.75 13.61 -1.01
N GLY A 301 -7.21 14.20 0.06
CA GLY A 301 -6.40 15.41 -0.03
C GLY A 301 -5.05 15.16 -0.70
N SER A 302 -4.28 14.20 -0.19
CA SER A 302 -3.00 13.83 -0.80
C SER A 302 -3.18 13.29 -2.23
N GLY A 303 -4.19 12.45 -2.46
CA GLY A 303 -4.47 11.91 -3.80
C GLY A 303 -4.85 12.99 -4.81
N LYS A 304 -5.71 13.95 -4.43
CA LYS A 304 -6.03 15.09 -5.29
C LYS A 304 -4.78 15.90 -5.64
N LEU A 305 -3.93 16.18 -4.66
CA LEU A 305 -2.68 16.90 -4.88
C LEU A 305 -1.79 16.19 -5.90
N TYR A 306 -1.64 14.86 -5.79
CA TYR A 306 -0.88 14.05 -6.74
C TYR A 306 -1.49 14.09 -8.14
N ILE A 307 -2.81 13.91 -8.26
CA ILE A 307 -3.52 13.95 -9.55
C ILE A 307 -3.31 15.32 -10.22
N ASP A 308 -3.57 16.42 -9.51
CA ASP A 308 -3.44 17.78 -10.03
C ASP A 308 -2.00 18.06 -10.54
N HIS A 309 -1.00 17.54 -9.83
CA HIS A 309 0.40 17.69 -10.22
C HIS A 309 0.76 16.81 -11.42
N TYR A 310 0.33 15.55 -11.44
CA TYR A 310 0.60 14.62 -12.54
C TYR A 310 -0.11 15.01 -13.85
N ILE A 311 -1.28 15.65 -13.78
CA ILE A 311 -1.94 16.25 -14.95
C ILE A 311 -1.04 17.35 -15.54
N LYS A 312 -0.52 18.25 -14.71
CA LYS A 312 0.41 19.34 -15.16
C LYS A 312 1.69 18.79 -15.80
N LEU A 313 2.18 17.64 -15.35
CA LEU A 313 3.34 16.96 -15.91
C LEU A 313 3.01 16.06 -17.11
N GLY A 314 1.72 15.91 -17.49
CA GLY A 314 1.29 15.01 -18.56
C GLY A 314 1.42 13.52 -18.23
N ILE A 315 1.54 13.17 -16.93
CA ILE A 315 1.64 11.78 -16.46
C ILE A 315 0.24 11.17 -16.36
N CYS A 316 -0.75 11.92 -15.86
CA CYS A 316 -2.13 11.52 -15.74
C CYS A 316 -3.04 12.28 -16.73
N ARG A 317 -4.19 11.69 -17.06
CA ARG A 317 -5.26 12.34 -17.83
C ARG A 317 -6.18 13.14 -16.90
N ASP A 318 -6.86 14.17 -17.42
CA ASP A 318 -7.75 15.05 -16.67
C ASP A 318 -8.98 14.36 -16.04
N GLU A 319 -9.31 13.16 -16.51
CA GLU A 319 -10.52 12.42 -16.12
C GLU A 319 -10.36 11.56 -14.86
N ILE A 320 -9.17 11.53 -14.23
CA ILE A 320 -8.93 10.68 -13.06
C ILE A 320 -9.47 11.34 -11.80
N SER A 321 -10.35 10.62 -11.06
CA SER A 321 -10.80 10.99 -9.72
C SER A 321 -10.17 10.09 -8.67
N ILE A 322 -9.68 10.67 -7.58
CA ILE A 322 -9.19 9.90 -6.44
C ILE A 322 -10.28 9.02 -5.84
N SER A 323 -11.55 9.47 -5.88
CA SER A 323 -12.68 8.70 -5.34
C SER A 323 -12.90 7.37 -6.08
N ASP A 324 -12.52 7.28 -7.37
CA ASP A 324 -12.65 6.05 -8.15
C ASP A 324 -11.56 5.01 -7.81
N LEU A 325 -10.43 5.50 -7.31
CA LEU A 325 -9.30 4.66 -6.87
C LEU A 325 -9.50 4.11 -5.45
N LEU A 326 -10.20 4.84 -4.56
CA LEU A 326 -10.32 4.50 -3.14
C LEU A 326 -11.49 3.54 -2.88
N ASN A 327 -11.24 2.46 -2.13
CA ASN A 327 -12.26 1.49 -1.74
C ASN A 327 -12.18 1.17 -0.23
N PRO A 328 -12.94 1.89 0.63
CA PRO A 328 -12.89 1.72 2.08
C PRO A 328 -13.65 0.48 2.60
N ALA A 329 -14.18 -0.39 1.76
CA ALA A 329 -15.01 -1.52 2.18
C ALA A 329 -14.27 -2.52 3.08
N PHE A 330 -12.94 -2.57 3.03
CA PHE A 330 -12.10 -3.57 3.70
C PHE A 330 -11.47 -3.07 5.02
N ILE A 331 -11.69 -1.81 5.41
CA ILE A 331 -11.22 -1.25 6.69
C ILE A 331 -12.29 -1.27 7.79
N LYS A 332 -13.54 -1.64 7.46
CA LYS A 332 -14.68 -1.70 8.41
C LYS A 332 -14.66 -2.95 9.27
#